data_b13c1097b7ec0f574e7b9069d392b623
#
_entry.id   b13c1097b7ec0f574e7b9069d392b623
#
_cell.length_a   1.000
_cell.length_b   1.000
_cell.length_c   1.000
_cell.angle_alpha   90.00
_cell.angle_beta   90.00
_cell.angle_gamma   90.00
#
_symmetry.space_group_name_H-M   'P 1'
#
loop_
_entity.id
_entity.type
_entity.pdbx_description
1 polymer ?
#
loop_
_entity_poly.entity_id
_entity_poly.type
_entity_poly.pdbx_seq_one_letter_code
_entity_poly.pdbx_strand_id
1 'polypeptide(L)'
;MNIRPEEVSSIIKKEIDNYKKSLEIKTSGTVLEVGDGIARIFGLSNVMSGELLEFPHGVMGMALNLEEDNVGAVILGNASLIKEGDEVRATGKVVSVPAGENLLGRVINALGDPIDGKGEIRADKYMPIERKASGIIARQPVSEPLQTGIKSIDGMVPIGRGQRELIIGDRQTGKTAIAIDTIINQKGQDVKCIYVAIGQKRSTVAQIYKKLSDLGCMDYTIIVAATASEAAPLQYMAPYSGVAIGEYFMEKGEHVLIIYDDLSKHAVAYREMSLLLRRPPGREAYPGDVFYLHSRLLERAAKLSDELGGGSITALPIIETQAGDVSAYIPTNVISITDGQIFLESQLFNSGFRPAINAGISVSRVGGAAQIKAMKQVASKVKLELAQYTELLTFAQFGSDLDKATKAQLERGHRIMEILKQPQYHPFTVERQVVSFYTVINGHLDDIEVSKVRRFEKELLEYLKANTNILTEIADKKTLDKDLEEKLKESISNFKKSFN
;
A
#
# COMPACT_ATOMS: atom_id res chain seq x y z
N MET A 1 -1.29 -62.14 -43.06
CA MET A 1 -2.51 -61.82 -42.34
C MET A 1 -3.15 -60.62 -43.01
N ASN A 2 -4.24 -60.79 -43.75
CA ASN A 2 -5.01 -59.70 -44.31
C ASN A 2 -5.90 -59.12 -43.22
N ILE A 3 -5.54 -58.00 -42.67
CA ILE A 3 -6.38 -57.25 -41.72
C ILE A 3 -7.53 -56.68 -42.55
N ARG A 4 -8.77 -56.97 -42.13
CA ARG A 4 -9.95 -56.47 -42.85
C ARG A 4 -10.13 -54.97 -42.56
N PRO A 5 -10.54 -54.17 -43.55
CA PRO A 5 -10.72 -52.71 -43.40
C PRO A 5 -11.68 -52.35 -42.25
N GLU A 6 -12.66 -53.19 -41.96
CA GLU A 6 -13.62 -53.03 -40.88
C GLU A 6 -13.00 -53.17 -39.45
N GLU A 7 -11.98 -54.04 -39.29
CA GLU A 7 -11.24 -54.23 -38.05
C GLU A 7 -10.35 -53.02 -37.77
N VAL A 8 -9.68 -52.52 -38.82
CA VAL A 8 -8.89 -51.28 -38.66
C VAL A 8 -9.76 -50.08 -38.30
N SER A 9 -10.93 -49.93 -38.94
CA SER A 9 -11.89 -48.89 -38.65
C SER A 9 -12.42 -48.95 -37.20
N SER A 10 -12.68 -50.19 -36.69
CA SER A 10 -13.15 -50.39 -35.31
C SER A 10 -12.06 -50.06 -34.28
N ILE A 11 -10.79 -50.39 -34.54
CA ILE A 11 -9.65 -50.09 -33.68
C ILE A 11 -9.41 -48.56 -33.64
N ILE A 12 -9.42 -47.91 -34.81
CA ILE A 12 -9.25 -46.43 -34.91
C ILE A 12 -10.39 -45.74 -34.16
N LYS A 13 -11.63 -46.20 -34.31
CA LYS A 13 -12.78 -45.63 -33.60
C LYS A 13 -12.65 -45.77 -32.08
N LYS A 14 -12.20 -46.93 -31.63
CA LYS A 14 -11.95 -47.21 -30.20
C LYS A 14 -10.81 -46.38 -29.63
N GLU A 15 -9.75 -46.16 -30.39
CA GLU A 15 -8.64 -45.29 -30.02
C GLU A 15 -9.04 -43.79 -30.01
N ILE A 16 -9.89 -43.38 -30.96
CA ILE A 16 -10.45 -42.02 -30.99
C ILE A 16 -11.37 -41.79 -29.77
N ASP A 17 -12.23 -42.78 -29.46
CA ASP A 17 -13.12 -42.69 -28.29
C ASP A 17 -12.33 -42.70 -26.97
N ASN A 18 -11.30 -43.54 -26.86
CA ASN A 18 -10.38 -43.54 -25.71
C ASN A 18 -9.61 -42.19 -25.61
N TYR A 19 -9.16 -41.65 -26.73
CA TYR A 19 -8.47 -40.35 -26.78
C TYR A 19 -9.39 -39.19 -26.39
N LYS A 20 -10.64 -39.18 -26.88
CA LYS A 20 -11.67 -38.21 -26.46
C LYS A 20 -11.94 -38.33 -24.97
N LYS A 21 -12.13 -39.54 -24.44
CA LYS A 21 -12.36 -39.77 -23.01
C LYS A 21 -11.16 -39.35 -22.15
N SER A 22 -9.92 -39.56 -22.63
CA SER A 22 -8.72 -39.11 -21.95
C SER A 22 -8.55 -37.57 -22.00
N LEU A 23 -9.02 -36.91 -23.06
CA LEU A 23 -9.06 -35.46 -23.20
C LEU A 23 -10.13 -34.85 -22.28
N GLU A 24 -11.31 -35.47 -22.21
CA GLU A 24 -12.36 -35.01 -21.30
C GLU A 24 -11.92 -35.08 -19.84
N ILE A 25 -11.26 -36.15 -19.42
CA ILE A 25 -10.72 -36.28 -18.05
C ILE A 25 -9.61 -35.25 -17.75
N LYS A 26 -8.90 -34.77 -18.77
CA LYS A 26 -7.83 -33.77 -18.62
C LYS A 26 -8.33 -32.33 -18.44
N THR A 27 -9.52 -32.04 -18.94
CA THR A 27 -10.11 -30.71 -18.96
C THR A 27 -11.35 -30.57 -18.09
N SER A 28 -11.96 -31.67 -17.66
CA SER A 28 -13.08 -31.69 -16.73
C SER A 28 -12.72 -32.51 -15.48
N GLY A 29 -13.37 -32.19 -14.39
CA GLY A 29 -13.25 -32.87 -13.12
C GLY A 29 -14.58 -32.97 -12.41
N THR A 30 -14.61 -33.69 -11.28
CA THR A 30 -15.79 -33.88 -10.46
C THR A 30 -15.50 -33.42 -9.05
N VAL A 31 -16.42 -32.64 -8.46
CA VAL A 31 -16.32 -32.18 -7.06
C VAL A 31 -16.41 -33.39 -6.14
N LEU A 32 -15.36 -33.61 -5.36
CA LEU A 32 -15.31 -34.65 -4.33
C LEU A 32 -15.89 -34.21 -3.00
N GLU A 33 -15.55 -32.94 -2.64
CA GLU A 33 -15.90 -32.33 -1.37
C GLU A 33 -16.02 -30.82 -1.59
N VAL A 34 -17.01 -30.16 -0.98
CA VAL A 34 -17.20 -28.73 -1.02
C VAL A 34 -17.62 -28.22 0.35
N GLY A 35 -16.99 -27.15 0.81
CA GLY A 35 -17.31 -26.51 2.09
C GLY A 35 -16.46 -25.24 2.32
N ASP A 36 -17.00 -24.27 3.03
CA ASP A 36 -16.30 -23.06 3.46
C ASP A 36 -15.55 -22.30 2.35
N GLY A 37 -16.09 -22.32 1.12
CA GLY A 37 -15.48 -21.64 -0.03
C GLY A 37 -14.34 -22.40 -0.71
N ILE A 38 -14.14 -23.67 -0.37
CA ILE A 38 -13.13 -24.57 -0.97
C ILE A 38 -13.84 -25.75 -1.62
N ALA A 39 -13.32 -26.21 -2.75
CA ALA A 39 -13.70 -27.46 -3.39
C ALA A 39 -12.48 -28.34 -3.63
N ARG A 40 -12.62 -29.65 -3.38
CA ARG A 40 -11.67 -30.65 -3.83
C ARG A 40 -12.25 -31.34 -5.05
N ILE A 41 -11.47 -31.44 -6.12
CA ILE A 41 -11.93 -31.85 -7.43
C ILE A 41 -11.06 -33.01 -7.89
N PHE A 42 -11.67 -34.13 -8.27
CA PHE A 42 -10.99 -35.25 -8.93
C PHE A 42 -10.85 -34.97 -10.42
N GLY A 43 -9.72 -35.32 -10.99
CA GLY A 43 -9.40 -35.06 -12.39
C GLY A 43 -8.68 -33.74 -12.59
N LEU A 44 -8.90 -33.03 -13.71
CA LEU A 44 -8.23 -31.78 -14.07
C LEU A 44 -6.70 -31.91 -14.10
N SER A 45 -6.16 -33.00 -14.60
CA SER A 45 -4.74 -33.35 -14.52
C SER A 45 -3.81 -32.37 -15.26
N ASN A 46 -4.34 -31.52 -16.13
CA ASN A 46 -3.58 -30.51 -16.89
C ASN A 46 -3.80 -29.07 -16.40
N VAL A 47 -4.55 -28.88 -15.31
CA VAL A 47 -4.84 -27.56 -14.78
C VAL A 47 -3.57 -26.87 -14.24
N MET A 48 -3.46 -25.58 -14.45
CA MET A 48 -2.36 -24.77 -13.92
C MET A 48 -2.74 -24.16 -12.57
N SER A 49 -1.76 -23.93 -11.71
CA SER A 49 -1.97 -23.13 -10.50
C SER A 49 -2.41 -21.71 -10.86
N GLY A 50 -3.46 -21.19 -10.22
CA GLY A 50 -4.06 -19.90 -10.54
C GLY A 50 -5.00 -19.92 -11.75
N GLU A 51 -5.27 -21.10 -12.34
CA GLU A 51 -6.21 -21.22 -13.44
C GLU A 51 -7.66 -21.07 -12.98
N LEU A 52 -8.45 -20.38 -13.78
CA LEU A 52 -9.86 -20.18 -13.57
C LEU A 52 -10.63 -21.46 -13.88
N LEU A 53 -11.48 -21.88 -12.97
CA LEU A 53 -12.34 -23.06 -13.09
C LEU A 53 -13.79 -22.62 -13.18
N GLU A 54 -14.56 -23.29 -14.03
CA GLU A 54 -16.00 -23.05 -14.19
C GLU A 54 -16.77 -24.18 -13.52
N PHE A 55 -17.57 -23.81 -12.52
CA PHE A 55 -18.51 -24.67 -11.81
C PHE A 55 -19.93 -24.48 -12.34
N PRO A 56 -20.89 -25.37 -12.01
CA PRO A 56 -22.29 -25.16 -12.32
C PRO A 56 -22.83 -23.82 -11.86
N HIS A 57 -23.92 -23.40 -12.49
CA HIS A 57 -24.58 -22.11 -12.22
C HIS A 57 -23.72 -20.85 -12.49
N GLY A 58 -22.66 -20.99 -13.30
CA GLY A 58 -21.75 -19.88 -13.61
C GLY A 58 -20.87 -19.46 -12.44
N VAL A 59 -20.74 -20.28 -11.41
CA VAL A 59 -19.82 -20.01 -10.31
C VAL A 59 -18.40 -20.25 -10.76
N MET A 60 -17.52 -19.30 -10.50
CA MET A 60 -16.09 -19.41 -10.84
C MET A 60 -15.29 -19.87 -9.64
N GLY A 61 -14.16 -20.52 -9.90
CA GLY A 61 -13.18 -20.86 -8.89
C GLY A 61 -11.76 -20.71 -9.43
N MET A 62 -10.78 -20.87 -8.55
CA MET A 62 -9.36 -20.79 -8.90
C MET A 62 -8.64 -22.02 -8.35
N ALA A 63 -7.90 -22.73 -9.20
CA ALA A 63 -7.04 -23.84 -8.80
C ALA A 63 -5.87 -23.33 -7.96
N LEU A 64 -5.71 -23.85 -6.74
CA LEU A 64 -4.68 -23.35 -5.80
C LEU A 64 -3.74 -24.47 -5.33
N ASN A 65 -4.24 -25.67 -5.08
CA ASN A 65 -3.45 -26.80 -4.64
C ASN A 65 -3.53 -27.91 -5.69
N LEU A 66 -2.40 -28.28 -6.27
CA LEU A 66 -2.32 -29.30 -7.32
C LEU A 66 -1.69 -30.54 -6.69
N GLU A 67 -2.48 -31.60 -6.55
CA GLU A 67 -2.05 -32.92 -6.07
C GLU A 67 -2.10 -33.94 -7.22
N GLU A 68 -1.56 -35.13 -7.01
CA GLU A 68 -1.44 -36.10 -8.06
C GLU A 68 -2.81 -36.54 -8.62
N ASP A 69 -3.80 -36.74 -7.75
CA ASP A 69 -5.11 -37.23 -8.10
C ASP A 69 -6.24 -36.20 -7.94
N ASN A 70 -5.96 -35.06 -7.33
CA ASN A 70 -6.99 -34.06 -7.06
C ASN A 70 -6.47 -32.65 -7.11
N VAL A 71 -7.39 -31.71 -7.30
CA VAL A 71 -7.14 -30.27 -7.30
C VAL A 71 -7.93 -29.60 -6.18
N GLY A 72 -7.24 -28.90 -5.29
CA GLY A 72 -7.86 -28.01 -4.33
C GLY A 72 -8.12 -26.65 -4.98
N ALA A 73 -9.38 -26.27 -5.07
CA ALA A 73 -9.80 -25.00 -5.65
C ALA A 73 -10.47 -24.11 -4.62
N VAL A 74 -10.29 -22.80 -4.74
CA VAL A 74 -11.04 -21.81 -4.00
C VAL A 74 -12.20 -21.32 -4.85
N ILE A 75 -13.38 -21.15 -4.23
CA ILE A 75 -14.59 -20.73 -4.92
C ILE A 75 -14.68 -19.21 -4.86
N LEU A 76 -14.82 -18.57 -6.01
CA LEU A 76 -14.87 -17.12 -6.18
C LEU A 76 -16.30 -16.58 -6.26
N GLY A 77 -17.23 -17.25 -5.62
CA GLY A 77 -18.64 -16.91 -5.64
C GLY A 77 -19.43 -17.57 -4.53
N ASN A 78 -20.71 -17.83 -4.75
CA ASN A 78 -21.56 -18.47 -3.77
C ASN A 78 -21.34 -19.99 -3.77
N ALA A 79 -20.54 -20.48 -2.81
CA ALA A 79 -20.23 -21.90 -2.65
C ALA A 79 -21.46 -22.78 -2.35
N SER A 80 -22.56 -22.22 -1.82
CA SER A 80 -23.77 -22.97 -1.51
C SER A 80 -24.51 -23.52 -2.75
N LEU A 81 -24.17 -23.03 -3.93
CA LEU A 81 -24.73 -23.50 -5.20
C LEU A 81 -24.04 -24.76 -5.74
N ILE A 82 -22.88 -25.11 -5.19
CA ILE A 82 -22.05 -26.22 -5.64
C ILE A 82 -22.28 -27.44 -4.73
N LYS A 83 -22.32 -28.61 -5.33
CA LYS A 83 -22.56 -29.89 -4.63
C LYS A 83 -21.49 -30.90 -4.98
N GLU A 84 -21.31 -31.89 -4.11
CA GLU A 84 -20.54 -33.11 -4.41
C GLU A 84 -21.10 -33.80 -5.62
N GLY A 85 -20.24 -34.27 -6.52
CA GLY A 85 -20.60 -34.86 -7.80
C GLY A 85 -20.78 -33.88 -8.96
N ASP A 86 -20.75 -32.58 -8.73
CA ASP A 86 -20.85 -31.58 -9.79
C ASP A 86 -19.64 -31.62 -10.73
N GLU A 87 -19.87 -31.37 -12.03
CA GLU A 87 -18.82 -31.25 -13.03
C GLU A 87 -18.16 -29.89 -12.97
N VAL A 88 -16.83 -29.87 -13.02
CA VAL A 88 -16.00 -28.68 -13.08
C VAL A 88 -15.15 -28.68 -14.33
N ARG A 89 -15.01 -27.53 -15.00
CA ARG A 89 -14.22 -27.40 -16.23
C ARG A 89 -13.06 -26.43 -16.04
N ALA A 90 -11.89 -26.84 -16.53
CA ALA A 90 -10.73 -25.96 -16.66
C ALA A 90 -10.96 -25.01 -17.85
N THR A 91 -10.68 -23.72 -17.65
CA THR A 91 -10.91 -22.71 -18.69
C THR A 91 -9.67 -22.45 -19.57
N GLY A 92 -8.50 -22.96 -19.17
CA GLY A 92 -7.23 -22.66 -19.81
C GLY A 92 -6.76 -21.21 -19.62
N LYS A 93 -7.42 -20.45 -18.73
CA LYS A 93 -7.11 -19.04 -18.48
C LYS A 93 -6.75 -18.81 -17.02
N VAL A 94 -5.71 -18.07 -16.76
CA VAL A 94 -5.39 -17.59 -15.40
C VAL A 94 -6.36 -16.49 -14.99
N VAL A 95 -6.62 -16.38 -13.68
CA VAL A 95 -7.47 -15.31 -13.14
C VAL A 95 -6.90 -13.96 -13.51
N SER A 96 -7.73 -13.10 -14.11
CA SER A 96 -7.36 -11.78 -14.60
C SER A 96 -8.41 -10.76 -14.21
N VAL A 97 -7.99 -9.51 -14.04
CA VAL A 97 -8.87 -8.38 -13.70
C VAL A 97 -8.88 -7.33 -14.80
N PRO A 98 -9.99 -6.58 -14.98
CA PRO A 98 -10.03 -5.47 -15.91
C PRO A 98 -9.07 -4.38 -15.46
N ALA A 99 -8.39 -3.76 -16.42
CA ALA A 99 -7.52 -2.60 -16.21
C ALA A 99 -7.78 -1.55 -17.29
N GLY A 100 -7.62 -0.29 -16.95
CA GLY A 100 -7.85 0.84 -17.86
C GLY A 100 -8.18 2.13 -17.13
N GLU A 101 -8.18 3.23 -17.88
CA GLU A 101 -8.53 4.57 -17.36
C GLU A 101 -9.97 4.63 -16.81
N ASN A 102 -10.88 3.82 -17.38
CA ASN A 102 -12.28 3.77 -16.96
C ASN A 102 -12.50 3.21 -15.53
N LEU A 103 -11.45 2.69 -14.90
CA LEU A 103 -11.50 2.28 -13.50
C LEU A 103 -11.27 3.45 -12.53
N LEU A 104 -10.73 4.57 -12.99
CA LEU A 104 -10.56 5.75 -12.14
C LEU A 104 -11.93 6.26 -11.67
N GLY A 105 -12.03 6.60 -10.40
CA GLY A 105 -13.29 7.02 -9.77
C GLY A 105 -14.23 5.89 -9.38
N ARG A 106 -13.83 4.62 -9.58
CA ARG A 106 -14.68 3.45 -9.34
C ARG A 106 -14.29 2.71 -8.05
N VAL A 107 -15.29 2.01 -7.53
CA VAL A 107 -15.11 1.03 -6.45
C VAL A 107 -15.45 -0.34 -7.00
N ILE A 108 -14.50 -1.25 -6.95
CA ILE A 108 -14.60 -2.60 -7.51
C ILE A 108 -14.34 -3.66 -6.43
N ASN A 109 -14.79 -4.87 -6.68
CA ASN A 109 -14.45 -6.04 -5.86
C ASN A 109 -13.08 -6.65 -6.27
N ALA A 110 -12.68 -7.73 -5.64
CA ALA A 110 -11.42 -8.42 -5.94
C ALA A 110 -11.37 -9.05 -7.35
N LEU A 111 -12.49 -9.26 -8.00
CA LEU A 111 -12.59 -9.78 -9.38
C LEU A 111 -12.62 -8.66 -10.43
N GLY A 112 -12.70 -7.40 -10.00
CA GLY A 112 -12.80 -6.24 -10.88
C GLY A 112 -14.22 -5.82 -11.22
N ASP A 113 -15.25 -6.46 -10.62
CA ASP A 113 -16.63 -6.08 -10.85
C ASP A 113 -16.97 -4.79 -10.08
N PRO A 114 -17.72 -3.86 -10.68
CA PRO A 114 -18.12 -2.62 -10.01
C PRO A 114 -19.13 -2.90 -8.89
N ILE A 115 -18.88 -2.30 -7.72
CA ILE A 115 -19.76 -2.37 -6.55
C ILE A 115 -20.26 -1.00 -6.09
N ASP A 116 -20.03 0.04 -6.91
CA ASP A 116 -20.39 1.43 -6.63
C ASP A 116 -21.73 1.87 -7.23
N GLY A 117 -22.43 0.96 -7.91
CA GLY A 117 -23.73 1.25 -8.55
C GLY A 117 -23.66 2.14 -9.79
N LYS A 118 -22.46 2.42 -10.33
CA LYS A 118 -22.28 3.28 -11.51
C LYS A 118 -22.31 2.54 -12.85
N GLY A 119 -22.78 1.29 -12.87
CA GLY A 119 -22.84 0.45 -14.08
C GLY A 119 -21.54 -0.24 -14.43
N GLU A 120 -21.56 -0.99 -15.53
CA GLU A 120 -20.44 -1.79 -16.02
C GLU A 120 -19.21 -0.96 -16.36
N ILE A 121 -18.02 -1.57 -16.23
CA ILE A 121 -16.75 -0.96 -16.57
C ILE A 121 -16.24 -1.56 -17.88
N ARG A 122 -15.99 -0.72 -18.88
CA ARG A 122 -15.31 -1.15 -20.09
C ARG A 122 -13.80 -1.20 -19.84
N ALA A 123 -13.23 -2.40 -19.82
CA ALA A 123 -11.78 -2.60 -19.67
C ALA A 123 -11.04 -2.25 -20.97
N ASP A 124 -9.87 -1.64 -20.83
CA ASP A 124 -8.93 -1.48 -21.95
C ASP A 124 -8.15 -2.79 -22.15
N LYS A 125 -7.80 -3.47 -21.07
CA LYS A 125 -7.04 -4.72 -21.06
C LYS A 125 -7.43 -5.56 -19.83
N TYR A 126 -7.24 -6.88 -19.91
CA TYR A 126 -7.29 -7.76 -18.75
C TYR A 126 -5.88 -8.10 -18.29
N MET A 127 -5.58 -7.88 -17.01
CA MET A 127 -4.27 -8.13 -16.42
C MET A 127 -4.32 -9.36 -15.51
N PRO A 128 -3.41 -10.34 -15.66
CA PRO A 128 -3.37 -11.49 -14.77
C PRO A 128 -3.01 -11.03 -13.34
N ILE A 129 -3.75 -11.56 -12.36
CA ILE A 129 -3.52 -11.19 -10.95
C ILE A 129 -2.20 -11.74 -10.41
N GLU A 130 -1.83 -12.96 -10.83
CA GLU A 130 -0.54 -13.58 -10.52
C GLU A 130 0.42 -13.32 -11.67
N ARG A 131 1.49 -12.59 -11.38
CA ARG A 131 2.50 -12.21 -12.35
C ARG A 131 3.86 -12.12 -11.67
N LYS A 132 4.90 -12.52 -12.40
CA LYS A 132 6.28 -12.35 -11.95
C LYS A 132 6.63 -10.86 -11.96
N ALA A 133 7.26 -10.40 -10.87
CA ALA A 133 7.76 -9.02 -10.77
C ALA A 133 8.81 -8.72 -11.86
N SER A 134 8.95 -7.45 -12.22
CA SER A 134 9.98 -6.97 -13.15
C SER A 134 11.39 -7.37 -12.69
N GLY A 135 12.23 -7.82 -13.61
CA GLY A 135 13.61 -8.23 -13.32
C GLY A 135 14.52 -7.02 -12.98
N ILE A 136 15.75 -7.31 -12.54
CA ILE A 136 16.72 -6.29 -12.09
C ILE A 136 17.07 -5.30 -13.22
N ILE A 137 17.25 -5.78 -14.45
CA ILE A 137 17.62 -4.94 -15.61
C ILE A 137 16.49 -3.97 -16.00
N ALA A 138 15.24 -4.35 -15.73
CA ALA A 138 14.07 -3.54 -16.03
C ALA A 138 13.84 -2.39 -15.03
N ARG A 139 14.64 -2.31 -13.94
CA ARG A 139 14.47 -1.34 -12.87
C ARG A 139 15.58 -0.30 -12.86
N GLN A 140 15.26 0.86 -12.32
CA GLN A 140 16.24 1.89 -11.98
C GLN A 140 16.14 2.25 -10.48
N PRO A 141 17.20 2.87 -9.91
CA PRO A 141 17.19 3.33 -8.52
C PRO A 141 16.08 4.33 -8.24
N VAL A 142 15.52 4.26 -7.03
CA VAL A 142 14.52 5.21 -6.55
C VAL A 142 15.21 6.53 -6.17
N SER A 143 14.86 7.61 -6.88
CA SER A 143 15.46 8.95 -6.69
C SER A 143 14.44 10.10 -6.75
N GLU A 144 13.21 9.81 -7.15
CA GLU A 144 12.15 10.81 -7.23
C GLU A 144 11.27 10.76 -5.97
N PRO A 145 10.97 11.91 -5.33
CA PRO A 145 10.14 11.93 -4.15
C PRO A 145 8.67 11.58 -4.47
N LEU A 146 8.05 10.78 -3.61
CA LEU A 146 6.60 10.69 -3.45
C LEU A 146 6.23 11.53 -2.24
N GLN A 147 5.68 12.72 -2.45
CA GLN A 147 5.31 13.63 -1.36
C GLN A 147 4.03 13.11 -0.67
N THR A 148 4.12 12.81 0.61
CA THR A 148 2.96 12.39 1.40
C THR A 148 2.13 13.56 1.91
N GLY A 149 2.72 14.73 1.97
CA GLY A 149 2.13 15.91 2.59
C GLY A 149 2.16 15.88 4.13
N ILE A 150 2.84 14.90 4.71
CA ILE A 150 2.96 14.74 6.16
C ILE A 150 4.38 15.12 6.57
N LYS A 151 4.52 16.21 7.34
CA LYS A 151 5.81 16.78 7.74
C LYS A 151 6.77 15.75 8.33
N SER A 152 6.30 14.90 9.24
CA SER A 152 7.13 13.88 9.88
C SER A 152 7.62 12.80 8.92
N ILE A 153 6.87 12.50 7.86
CA ILE A 153 7.27 11.51 6.85
C ILE A 153 8.22 12.17 5.84
N ASP A 154 7.77 13.20 5.16
CA ASP A 154 8.53 13.83 4.07
C ASP A 154 9.86 14.42 4.58
N GLY A 155 9.91 14.87 5.84
CA GLY A 155 11.13 15.38 6.48
C GLY A 155 12.07 14.28 6.98
N MET A 156 11.57 13.25 7.66
CA MET A 156 12.41 12.32 8.43
C MET A 156 12.46 10.90 7.88
N VAL A 157 11.41 10.45 7.18
CA VAL A 157 11.26 9.09 6.63
C VAL A 157 10.75 9.19 5.18
N PRO A 158 11.47 9.92 4.30
CA PRO A 158 10.98 10.23 2.97
C PRO A 158 10.76 9.01 2.10
N ILE A 159 9.72 9.05 1.29
CA ILE A 159 9.31 7.98 0.39
C ILE A 159 9.61 8.38 -1.05
N GLY A 160 10.18 7.48 -1.83
CA GLY A 160 10.44 7.68 -3.25
C GLY A 160 9.46 6.90 -4.14
N ARG A 161 9.29 7.36 -5.38
CA ARG A 161 8.48 6.70 -6.40
C ARG A 161 9.09 5.35 -6.78
N GLY A 162 8.36 4.26 -6.50
CA GLY A 162 8.83 2.89 -6.68
C GLY A 162 9.28 2.18 -5.40
N GLN A 163 9.24 2.87 -4.25
CA GLN A 163 9.61 2.33 -2.95
C GLN A 163 8.45 1.56 -2.31
N ARG A 164 8.81 0.62 -1.43
CA ARG A 164 7.89 -0.09 -0.54
C ARG A 164 8.12 0.40 0.88
N GLU A 165 7.20 1.17 1.43
CA GLU A 165 7.32 1.71 2.79
C GLU A 165 6.19 1.21 3.66
N LEU A 166 6.52 0.47 4.71
CA LEU A 166 5.55 -0.13 5.61
C LEU A 166 4.97 0.91 6.58
N ILE A 167 3.66 0.94 6.75
CA ILE A 167 2.99 1.67 7.83
C ILE A 167 2.58 0.65 8.89
N ILE A 168 3.16 0.73 10.08
CA ILE A 168 3.00 -0.27 11.14
C ILE A 168 2.64 0.38 12.47
N GLY A 169 1.78 -0.26 13.25
CA GLY A 169 1.38 0.18 14.58
C GLY A 169 0.09 -0.47 15.06
N ASP A 170 -0.28 -0.22 16.30
CA ASP A 170 -1.46 -0.77 16.93
C ASP A 170 -2.76 -0.28 16.28
N ARG A 171 -3.84 -0.93 16.63
CA ARG A 171 -5.18 -0.56 16.15
C ARG A 171 -5.51 0.88 16.54
N GLN A 172 -6.12 1.64 15.61
CA GLN A 172 -6.57 3.02 15.80
C GLN A 172 -5.46 4.05 16.09
N THR A 173 -4.20 3.79 15.75
CA THR A 173 -3.09 4.73 15.88
C THR A 173 -2.97 5.74 14.71
N GLY A 174 -3.82 5.62 13.69
CA GLY A 174 -3.86 6.55 12.56
C GLY A 174 -3.23 6.03 11.27
N LYS A 175 -2.97 4.72 11.12
CA LYS A 175 -2.38 4.12 9.91
C LYS A 175 -3.17 4.48 8.64
N THR A 176 -4.47 4.20 8.63
CA THR A 176 -5.37 4.56 7.52
C THR A 176 -5.42 6.07 7.26
N ALA A 177 -5.31 6.89 8.31
CA ALA A 177 -5.29 8.35 8.16
C ALA A 177 -4.07 8.82 7.36
N ILE A 178 -2.88 8.28 7.64
CA ILE A 178 -1.65 8.55 6.86
C ILE A 178 -1.84 8.15 5.40
N ALA A 179 -2.41 6.97 5.16
CA ALA A 179 -2.67 6.49 3.81
C ALA A 179 -3.61 7.42 3.02
N ILE A 180 -4.70 7.86 3.65
CA ILE A 180 -5.67 8.78 3.02
C ILE A 180 -5.05 10.16 2.80
N ASP A 181 -4.31 10.71 3.77
CA ASP A 181 -3.61 12.00 3.60
C ASP A 181 -2.60 11.94 2.46
N THR A 182 -1.90 10.81 2.30
CA THR A 182 -1.00 10.59 1.17
C THR A 182 -1.73 10.59 -0.16
N ILE A 183 -2.90 9.95 -0.27
CA ILE A 183 -3.75 10.00 -1.48
C ILE A 183 -4.20 11.43 -1.76
N ILE A 184 -4.68 12.16 -0.76
CA ILE A 184 -5.13 13.54 -0.91
C ILE A 184 -4.01 14.43 -1.47
N ASN A 185 -2.77 14.21 -1.02
CA ASN A 185 -1.63 14.99 -1.46
C ASN A 185 -1.18 14.68 -2.90
N GLN A 186 -1.67 13.59 -3.52
CA GLN A 186 -1.33 13.28 -4.92
C GLN A 186 -2.11 14.12 -5.94
N LYS A 187 -3.05 14.94 -5.50
CA LYS A 187 -3.79 15.83 -6.39
C LYS A 187 -2.85 16.75 -7.18
N GLY A 188 -2.81 16.59 -8.50
CA GLY A 188 -1.92 17.34 -9.38
C GLY A 188 -0.45 16.89 -9.41
N GLN A 189 -0.14 15.69 -8.86
CA GLN A 189 1.21 15.12 -8.82
C GLN A 189 1.47 14.05 -9.90
N ASP A 190 0.57 13.88 -10.86
CA ASP A 190 0.62 12.84 -11.90
C ASP A 190 0.78 11.42 -11.34
N VAL A 191 0.13 11.13 -10.22
CA VAL A 191 0.14 9.83 -9.56
C VAL A 191 -1.29 9.28 -9.52
N LYS A 192 -1.49 8.09 -10.08
CA LYS A 192 -2.72 7.32 -9.91
C LYS A 192 -2.70 6.61 -8.57
N CYS A 193 -3.81 6.60 -7.86
CA CYS A 193 -3.89 5.98 -6.54
C CYS A 193 -4.77 4.73 -6.57
N ILE A 194 -4.34 3.67 -5.90
CA ILE A 194 -5.12 2.45 -5.72
C ILE A 194 -5.20 2.17 -4.22
N TYR A 195 -6.41 2.22 -3.68
CA TYR A 195 -6.64 1.85 -2.29
C TYR A 195 -7.26 0.46 -2.22
N VAL A 196 -6.53 -0.49 -1.63
CA VAL A 196 -6.99 -1.87 -1.48
C VAL A 196 -7.46 -2.08 -0.04
N ALA A 197 -8.76 -2.20 0.14
CA ALA A 197 -9.40 -2.49 1.42
C ALA A 197 -9.53 -4.01 1.60
N ILE A 198 -8.81 -4.57 2.58
CA ILE A 198 -8.76 -6.01 2.83
C ILE A 198 -9.38 -6.32 4.18
N GLY A 199 -10.48 -7.09 4.20
CA GLY A 199 -11.16 -7.50 5.42
C GLY A 199 -11.68 -6.34 6.28
N GLN A 200 -11.92 -5.18 5.69
CA GLN A 200 -12.48 -4.01 6.39
C GLN A 200 -14.01 -4.05 6.42
N LYS A 201 -14.60 -3.32 7.37
CA LYS A 201 -16.07 -3.17 7.43
C LYS A 201 -16.54 -2.35 6.22
N ARG A 202 -17.67 -2.72 5.63
CA ARG A 202 -18.30 -1.96 4.52
C ARG A 202 -18.50 -0.49 4.86
N SER A 203 -18.88 -0.18 6.11
CA SER A 203 -19.05 1.20 6.58
C SER A 203 -17.75 2.00 6.53
N THR A 204 -16.61 1.38 6.86
CA THR A 204 -15.29 2.03 6.78
C THR A 204 -14.93 2.35 5.32
N VAL A 205 -15.10 1.39 4.41
CA VAL A 205 -14.85 1.61 2.97
C VAL A 205 -15.74 2.72 2.42
N ALA A 206 -17.03 2.74 2.79
CA ALA A 206 -17.97 3.79 2.39
C ALA A 206 -17.56 5.18 2.91
N GLN A 207 -17.06 5.28 4.15
CA GLN A 207 -16.54 6.53 4.72
C GLN A 207 -15.29 7.02 3.98
N ILE A 208 -14.37 6.12 3.63
CA ILE A 208 -13.17 6.45 2.84
C ILE A 208 -13.57 6.95 1.45
N TYR A 209 -14.42 6.20 0.75
CA TYR A 209 -14.95 6.62 -0.56
C TYR A 209 -15.59 8.00 -0.51
N LYS A 210 -16.49 8.23 0.47
CA LYS A 210 -17.12 9.52 0.64
C LYS A 210 -16.11 10.63 0.88
N LYS A 211 -15.12 10.40 1.76
CA LYS A 211 -14.10 11.39 2.08
C LYS A 211 -13.25 11.76 0.86
N LEU A 212 -12.79 10.77 0.09
CA LEU A 212 -12.03 10.99 -1.13
C LEU A 212 -12.86 11.68 -2.21
N SER A 213 -14.15 11.34 -2.30
CA SER A 213 -15.09 11.97 -3.23
C SER A 213 -15.33 13.44 -2.88
N ASP A 214 -15.61 13.74 -1.61
CA ASP A 214 -15.84 15.11 -1.13
C ASP A 214 -14.63 16.03 -1.38
N LEU A 215 -13.43 15.49 -1.42
CA LEU A 215 -12.17 16.21 -1.69
C LEU A 215 -11.77 16.21 -3.18
N GLY A 216 -12.57 15.58 -4.05
CA GLY A 216 -12.27 15.46 -5.49
C GLY A 216 -11.01 14.61 -5.77
N CYS A 217 -10.74 13.61 -4.92
CA CYS A 217 -9.58 12.71 -5.07
C CYS A 217 -9.93 11.42 -5.83
N MET A 218 -11.23 11.16 -6.05
CA MET A 218 -11.65 9.98 -6.80
C MET A 218 -11.28 10.06 -8.29
N ASP A 219 -11.07 11.25 -8.85
CA ASP A 219 -10.72 11.41 -10.27
C ASP A 219 -9.42 10.68 -10.67
N TYR A 220 -8.53 10.44 -9.71
CA TYR A 220 -7.27 9.72 -9.89
C TYR A 220 -7.13 8.50 -8.97
N THR A 221 -8.22 8.06 -8.33
CA THR A 221 -8.19 6.97 -7.34
C THR A 221 -9.12 5.82 -7.73
N ILE A 222 -8.64 4.59 -7.58
CA ILE A 222 -9.42 3.34 -7.68
C ILE A 222 -9.48 2.72 -6.29
N ILE A 223 -10.66 2.23 -5.88
CA ILE A 223 -10.81 1.47 -4.65
C ILE A 223 -11.12 0.01 -5.01
N VAL A 224 -10.26 -0.89 -4.55
CA VAL A 224 -10.47 -2.35 -4.63
C VAL A 224 -10.88 -2.84 -3.25
N ALA A 225 -12.08 -3.37 -3.10
CA ALA A 225 -12.60 -3.74 -1.80
C ALA A 225 -12.94 -5.23 -1.72
N ALA A 226 -12.34 -5.91 -0.73
CA ALA A 226 -12.76 -7.21 -0.24
C ALA A 226 -13.09 -7.07 1.25
N THR A 227 -14.38 -6.91 1.56
CA THR A 227 -14.82 -6.58 2.92
C THR A 227 -14.81 -7.78 3.85
N ALA A 228 -14.91 -7.53 5.17
CA ALA A 228 -14.90 -8.59 6.19
C ALA A 228 -16.08 -9.60 6.08
N SER A 229 -17.11 -9.26 5.32
CA SER A 229 -18.24 -10.16 5.06
C SER A 229 -18.05 -11.05 3.83
N GLU A 230 -16.98 -10.83 3.08
CA GLU A 230 -16.66 -11.63 1.89
C GLU A 230 -15.77 -12.81 2.26
N ALA A 231 -15.85 -13.87 1.47
CA ALA A 231 -15.09 -15.09 1.68
C ALA A 231 -13.57 -14.84 1.62
N ALA A 232 -12.80 -15.64 2.36
CA ALA A 232 -11.35 -15.53 2.44
C ALA A 232 -10.65 -15.49 1.07
N PRO A 233 -11.07 -16.26 0.03
CA PRO A 233 -10.49 -16.19 -1.30
C PRO A 233 -10.51 -14.78 -1.92
N LEU A 234 -11.59 -14.02 -1.75
CA LEU A 234 -11.69 -12.66 -2.28
C LEU A 234 -10.78 -11.69 -1.54
N GLN A 235 -10.65 -11.85 -0.22
CA GLN A 235 -9.70 -11.07 0.59
C GLN A 235 -8.24 -11.39 0.20
N TYR A 236 -7.94 -12.65 -0.12
CA TYR A 236 -6.64 -13.07 -0.64
C TYR A 236 -6.34 -12.45 -2.00
N MET A 237 -7.31 -12.39 -2.90
CA MET A 237 -7.10 -11.90 -4.26
C MET A 237 -6.98 -10.37 -4.35
N ALA A 238 -7.68 -9.62 -3.51
CA ALA A 238 -7.79 -8.17 -3.60
C ALA A 238 -6.44 -7.43 -3.77
N PRO A 239 -5.38 -7.70 -2.99
CA PRO A 239 -4.10 -7.00 -3.18
C PRO A 239 -3.42 -7.36 -4.51
N TYR A 240 -3.55 -8.59 -4.98
CA TYR A 240 -3.03 -9.00 -6.29
C TYR A 240 -3.79 -8.35 -7.45
N SER A 241 -5.10 -8.21 -7.31
CA SER A 241 -5.95 -7.47 -8.26
C SER A 241 -5.55 -6.00 -8.31
N GLY A 242 -5.37 -5.39 -7.15
CA GLY A 242 -4.94 -3.99 -7.06
C GLY A 242 -3.60 -3.73 -7.74
N VAL A 243 -2.59 -4.58 -7.47
CA VAL A 243 -1.27 -4.39 -8.09
C VAL A 243 -1.29 -4.71 -9.59
N ALA A 244 -2.10 -5.68 -10.05
CA ALA A 244 -2.25 -5.96 -11.47
C ALA A 244 -2.83 -4.75 -12.23
N ILE A 245 -3.80 -4.05 -11.65
CA ILE A 245 -4.32 -2.78 -12.19
C ILE A 245 -3.23 -1.71 -12.18
N GLY A 246 -2.43 -1.62 -11.10
CA GLY A 246 -1.31 -0.69 -11.00
C GLY A 246 -0.24 -0.92 -12.06
N GLU A 247 0.06 -2.18 -12.39
CA GLU A 247 1.03 -2.54 -13.44
C GLU A 247 0.60 -2.07 -14.82
N TYR A 248 -0.70 -2.03 -15.12
CA TYR A 248 -1.21 -1.46 -16.37
C TYR A 248 -0.75 0.00 -16.56
N PHE A 249 -0.89 0.83 -15.51
CA PHE A 249 -0.45 2.22 -15.55
C PHE A 249 1.07 2.34 -15.55
N MET A 250 1.76 1.54 -14.74
CA MET A 250 3.22 1.52 -14.71
C MET A 250 3.84 1.16 -16.07
N GLU A 251 3.26 0.20 -16.80
CA GLU A 251 3.69 -0.18 -18.16
C GLU A 251 3.45 0.94 -19.18
N LYS A 252 2.54 1.87 -18.93
CA LYS A 252 2.30 3.07 -19.74
C LYS A 252 3.27 4.22 -19.42
N GLY A 253 4.19 4.03 -18.48
CA GLY A 253 5.11 5.05 -18.02
C GLY A 253 4.53 5.96 -16.93
N GLU A 254 3.36 5.64 -16.37
CA GLU A 254 2.71 6.42 -15.34
C GLU A 254 3.16 6.01 -13.93
N HIS A 255 2.87 6.86 -12.94
CA HIS A 255 3.21 6.61 -11.55
C HIS A 255 1.98 6.19 -10.76
N VAL A 256 2.14 5.16 -9.94
CA VAL A 256 1.07 4.59 -9.11
C VAL A 256 1.47 4.61 -7.66
N LEU A 257 0.54 5.01 -6.81
CA LEU A 257 0.59 4.79 -5.36
C LEU A 257 -0.43 3.70 -5.02
N ILE A 258 0.03 2.58 -4.46
CA ILE A 258 -0.86 1.52 -3.99
C ILE A 258 -0.79 1.36 -2.48
N ILE A 259 -1.96 1.31 -1.85
CA ILE A 259 -2.11 1.14 -0.40
C ILE A 259 -2.78 -0.20 -0.15
N TYR A 260 -2.21 -1.02 0.72
CA TYR A 260 -2.80 -2.29 1.16
C TYR A 260 -3.25 -2.18 2.63
N ASP A 261 -4.54 -1.96 2.85
CA ASP A 261 -5.11 -1.77 4.18
C ASP A 261 -6.05 -2.93 4.55
N ASP A 262 -5.58 -3.99 5.24
CA ASP A 262 -4.23 -4.25 5.72
C ASP A 262 -3.74 -5.66 5.35
N LEU A 263 -2.43 -5.83 5.29
CA LEU A 263 -1.81 -7.12 4.99
C LEU A 263 -1.86 -8.11 6.18
N SER A 264 -2.15 -7.67 7.40
CA SER A 264 -2.40 -8.57 8.53
C SER A 264 -3.64 -9.42 8.27
N LYS A 265 -4.73 -8.81 7.78
CA LYS A 265 -5.95 -9.52 7.39
C LYS A 265 -5.77 -10.38 6.14
N HIS A 266 -4.95 -9.91 5.19
CA HIS A 266 -4.55 -10.72 4.04
C HIS A 266 -3.88 -12.03 4.46
N ALA A 267 -2.93 -11.97 5.41
CA ALA A 267 -2.30 -13.16 5.96
C ALA A 267 -3.29 -14.08 6.67
N VAL A 268 -4.24 -13.52 7.42
CA VAL A 268 -5.30 -14.30 8.09
C VAL A 268 -6.18 -15.03 7.08
N ALA A 269 -6.61 -14.36 6.00
CA ALA A 269 -7.38 -14.98 4.93
C ALA A 269 -6.60 -16.13 4.26
N TYR A 270 -5.30 -15.93 4.01
CA TYR A 270 -4.45 -16.97 3.45
C TYR A 270 -4.26 -18.17 4.39
N ARG A 271 -4.13 -17.91 5.71
CA ARG A 271 -4.09 -18.97 6.74
C ARG A 271 -5.37 -19.79 6.75
N GLU A 272 -6.53 -19.12 6.72
CA GLU A 272 -7.84 -19.77 6.69
C GLU A 272 -7.96 -20.71 5.46
N MET A 273 -7.69 -20.18 4.26
CA MET A 273 -7.72 -21.00 3.03
C MET A 273 -6.75 -22.18 3.08
N SER A 274 -5.53 -21.95 3.60
CA SER A 274 -4.50 -23.00 3.69
C SER A 274 -4.89 -24.11 4.64
N LEU A 275 -5.51 -23.80 5.78
CA LEU A 275 -6.01 -24.78 6.74
C LEU A 275 -7.17 -25.57 6.15
N LEU A 276 -8.11 -24.92 5.46
CA LEU A 276 -9.22 -25.59 4.77
C LEU A 276 -8.73 -26.52 3.65
N LEU A 277 -7.67 -26.13 2.93
CA LEU A 277 -6.99 -26.97 1.95
C LEU A 277 -6.08 -28.04 2.59
N ARG A 278 -6.11 -28.21 3.91
CA ARG A 278 -5.33 -29.18 4.69
C ARG A 278 -3.81 -29.04 4.49
N ARG A 279 -3.31 -27.85 4.15
CA ARG A 279 -1.87 -27.59 4.13
C ARG A 279 -1.30 -27.63 5.55
N PRO A 280 -0.11 -28.21 5.77
CA PRO A 280 0.47 -28.29 7.10
C PRO A 280 0.74 -26.90 7.68
N PRO A 281 0.24 -26.59 8.88
CA PRO A 281 0.48 -25.31 9.54
C PRO A 281 1.91 -25.21 10.08
N GLY A 282 2.47 -24.00 10.00
CA GLY A 282 3.73 -23.61 10.63
C GLY A 282 3.53 -22.72 11.86
N ARG A 283 4.41 -21.74 12.06
CA ARG A 283 4.36 -20.79 13.18
C ARG A 283 3.03 -20.01 13.17
N GLU A 284 2.37 -19.91 14.33
CA GLU A 284 1.09 -19.24 14.53
C GLU A 284 -0.02 -19.75 13.58
N ALA A 285 0.08 -21.04 13.22
CA ALA A 285 -0.79 -21.73 12.25
C ALA A 285 -0.76 -21.14 10.82
N TYR A 286 0.16 -20.25 10.49
CA TYR A 286 0.38 -19.81 9.11
C TYR A 286 1.04 -20.90 8.28
N PRO A 287 0.72 -21.00 6.98
CA PRO A 287 1.43 -21.91 6.09
C PRO A 287 2.90 -21.48 5.91
N GLY A 288 3.78 -22.43 5.60
CA GLY A 288 5.22 -22.18 5.49
C GLY A 288 5.62 -21.17 4.41
N ASP A 289 4.75 -20.92 3.44
CA ASP A 289 4.95 -19.99 2.33
C ASP A 289 4.35 -18.59 2.54
N VAL A 290 3.92 -18.24 3.77
CA VAL A 290 3.33 -16.93 4.04
C VAL A 290 4.32 -15.77 3.81
N PHE A 291 5.61 -15.98 3.96
CA PHE A 291 6.62 -15.01 3.56
C PHE A 291 6.55 -14.74 2.05
N TYR A 292 6.48 -15.80 1.25
CA TYR A 292 6.37 -15.70 -0.21
C TYR A 292 5.07 -15.05 -0.67
N LEU A 293 3.97 -15.21 0.08
CA LEU A 293 2.71 -14.50 -0.16
C LEU A 293 2.93 -12.98 -0.27
N HIS A 294 3.58 -12.39 0.72
CA HIS A 294 3.79 -10.94 0.75
C HIS A 294 4.99 -10.51 -0.11
N SER A 295 6.06 -11.30 -0.19
CA SER A 295 7.23 -10.93 -0.99
C SER A 295 6.91 -10.88 -2.49
N ARG A 296 6.19 -11.87 -3.04
CA ARG A 296 5.79 -11.84 -4.46
C ARG A 296 4.79 -10.73 -4.80
N LEU A 297 3.99 -10.28 -3.83
CA LEU A 297 3.12 -9.12 -3.97
C LEU A 297 3.92 -7.82 -3.99
N LEU A 298 4.74 -7.60 -2.95
CA LEU A 298 5.44 -6.33 -2.73
C LEU A 298 6.62 -6.12 -3.70
N GLU A 299 7.24 -7.19 -4.20
CA GLU A 299 8.28 -7.09 -5.23
C GLU A 299 7.78 -6.56 -6.58
N ARG A 300 6.48 -6.54 -6.82
CA ARG A 300 5.88 -5.92 -8.01
C ARG A 300 5.91 -4.39 -7.96
N ALA A 301 6.05 -3.80 -6.78
CA ALA A 301 6.32 -2.37 -6.62
C ALA A 301 7.79 -2.08 -6.96
N ALA A 302 7.99 -1.20 -7.93
CA ALA A 302 9.30 -0.84 -8.45
C ALA A 302 9.25 0.47 -9.25
N LYS A 303 10.43 1.04 -9.55
CA LYS A 303 10.65 2.08 -10.56
C LYS A 303 11.22 1.40 -11.79
N LEU A 304 10.54 1.48 -12.92
CA LEU A 304 11.03 0.97 -14.21
C LEU A 304 12.10 1.90 -14.79
N SER A 305 13.00 1.32 -15.60
CA SER A 305 13.99 2.07 -16.34
C SER A 305 13.33 3.02 -17.37
N ASP A 306 14.05 4.06 -17.76
CA ASP A 306 13.55 5.03 -18.76
C ASP A 306 13.30 4.38 -20.12
N GLU A 307 14.04 3.33 -20.46
CA GLU A 307 13.83 2.52 -21.67
C GLU A 307 12.46 1.83 -21.67
N LEU A 308 11.89 1.55 -20.51
CA LEU A 308 10.56 0.98 -20.30
C LEU A 308 9.51 2.04 -19.95
N GLY A 309 9.79 3.32 -20.19
CA GLY A 309 8.89 4.44 -19.98
C GLY A 309 8.97 5.07 -18.58
N GLY A 310 9.85 4.59 -17.68
CA GLY A 310 10.10 5.21 -16.38
C GLY A 310 8.93 5.19 -15.39
N GLY A 311 7.90 4.39 -15.64
CA GLY A 311 6.75 4.25 -14.73
C GLY A 311 7.12 3.67 -13.37
N SER A 312 6.26 3.83 -12.37
CA SER A 312 6.54 3.29 -11.04
C SER A 312 5.28 2.87 -10.29
N ILE A 313 5.45 1.88 -9.41
CA ILE A 313 4.47 1.57 -8.35
C ILE A 313 5.15 1.76 -7.01
N THR A 314 4.63 2.68 -6.20
CA THR A 314 5.02 2.89 -4.80
C THR A 314 4.01 2.19 -3.91
N ALA A 315 4.47 1.28 -3.05
CA ALA A 315 3.59 0.51 -2.19
C ALA A 315 3.65 0.97 -0.73
N LEU A 316 2.49 1.20 -0.14
CA LEU A 316 2.32 1.47 1.29
C LEU A 316 1.49 0.33 1.91
N PRO A 317 2.12 -0.81 2.23
CA PRO A 317 1.46 -1.84 3.01
C PRO A 317 1.20 -1.37 4.44
N ILE A 318 0.06 -1.77 5.00
CA ILE A 318 -0.29 -1.51 6.39
C ILE A 318 -0.27 -2.83 7.15
N ILE A 319 0.37 -2.83 8.32
CA ILE A 319 0.39 -3.94 9.27
C ILE A 319 -0.17 -3.47 10.62
N GLU A 320 -1.07 -4.26 11.20
CA GLU A 320 -1.58 -4.04 12.54
C GLU A 320 -0.77 -4.85 13.56
N THR A 321 -0.26 -4.18 14.58
CA THR A 321 0.40 -4.81 15.74
C THR A 321 -0.56 -4.91 16.92
N GLN A 322 -0.19 -5.72 17.89
CA GLN A 322 -0.83 -5.80 19.20
C GLN A 322 0.16 -5.38 20.28
N ALA A 323 -0.19 -4.39 21.10
CA ALA A 323 0.65 -3.83 22.15
C ALA A 323 2.06 -3.41 21.68
N GLY A 324 2.19 -2.92 20.43
CA GLY A 324 3.45 -2.50 19.85
C GLY A 324 4.42 -3.63 19.49
N ASP A 325 3.98 -4.90 19.53
CA ASP A 325 4.86 -6.04 19.24
C ASP A 325 5.18 -6.15 17.75
N VAL A 326 6.34 -5.63 17.37
CA VAL A 326 6.91 -5.75 16.01
C VAL A 326 7.65 -7.06 15.78
N SER A 327 7.87 -7.88 16.83
CA SER A 327 8.56 -9.16 16.76
C SER A 327 7.65 -10.34 16.39
N ALA A 328 6.34 -10.10 16.33
CA ALA A 328 5.36 -11.07 15.85
C ALA A 328 5.66 -11.52 14.41
N TYR A 329 5.12 -12.68 14.01
CA TYR A 329 5.54 -13.36 12.79
C TYR A 329 5.27 -12.55 11.52
N ILE A 330 4.06 -12.04 11.32
CA ILE A 330 3.72 -11.28 10.10
C ILE A 330 4.41 -9.90 10.06
N PRO A 331 4.43 -9.09 11.15
CA PRO A 331 5.21 -7.85 11.19
C PRO A 331 6.68 -8.05 10.79
N THR A 332 7.38 -9.02 11.38
CA THR A 332 8.80 -9.31 11.08
C THR A 332 9.01 -9.64 9.61
N ASN A 333 8.12 -10.45 9.02
CA ASN A 333 8.20 -10.81 7.61
C ASN A 333 8.08 -9.56 6.70
N VAL A 334 7.09 -8.71 6.95
CA VAL A 334 6.83 -7.55 6.08
C VAL A 334 7.91 -6.47 6.27
N ILE A 335 8.42 -6.24 7.49
CA ILE A 335 9.58 -5.36 7.74
C ILE A 335 10.80 -5.79 6.91
N SER A 336 11.05 -7.10 6.78
CA SER A 336 12.19 -7.61 6.01
C SER A 336 12.02 -7.46 4.50
N ILE A 337 10.79 -7.47 4.00
CA ILE A 337 10.48 -7.34 2.56
C ILE A 337 10.51 -5.88 2.11
N THR A 338 10.14 -4.94 2.99
CA THR A 338 9.99 -3.51 2.66
C THR A 338 11.30 -2.74 2.74
N ASP A 339 11.33 -1.57 2.11
CA ASP A 339 12.47 -0.65 2.05
C ASP A 339 12.51 0.33 3.23
N GLY A 340 11.77 0.05 4.27
CA GLY A 340 11.66 0.82 5.48
C GLY A 340 10.29 0.71 6.13
N GLN A 341 10.12 1.38 7.26
CA GLN A 341 8.86 1.40 8.02
C GLN A 341 8.60 2.74 8.70
N ILE A 342 7.33 3.14 8.71
CA ILE A 342 6.77 4.23 9.49
C ILE A 342 6.05 3.61 10.68
N PHE A 343 6.62 3.77 11.87
CA PHE A 343 6.09 3.20 13.10
C PHE A 343 5.19 4.18 13.85
N LEU A 344 3.92 3.80 14.07
CA LEU A 344 2.98 4.58 14.85
C LEU A 344 2.87 4.01 16.27
N GLU A 345 3.07 4.88 17.24
CA GLU A 345 3.14 4.52 18.65
C GLU A 345 1.88 4.95 19.40
N SER A 346 1.27 4.01 20.14
CA SER A 346 0.05 4.26 20.91
C SER A 346 0.25 5.31 22.01
N GLN A 347 1.43 5.38 22.63
CA GLN A 347 1.73 6.38 23.66
C GLN A 347 1.73 7.80 23.09
N LEU A 348 2.37 8.01 21.92
CA LEU A 348 2.34 9.30 21.23
C LEU A 348 0.92 9.69 20.81
N PHE A 349 0.13 8.73 20.31
CA PHE A 349 -1.26 8.98 19.95
C PHE A 349 -2.11 9.43 21.13
N ASN A 350 -1.98 8.75 22.27
CA ASN A 350 -2.74 9.01 23.49
C ASN A 350 -2.29 10.33 24.16
N SER A 351 -1.02 10.71 24.04
CA SER A 351 -0.51 12.02 24.50
C SER A 351 -0.95 13.20 23.64
N GLY A 352 -1.70 12.94 22.55
CA GLY A 352 -2.17 13.99 21.63
C GLY A 352 -1.16 14.40 20.57
N PHE A 353 -0.02 13.71 20.43
CA PHE A 353 0.91 13.89 19.34
C PHE A 353 0.40 13.16 18.09
N ARG A 354 -0.06 13.91 17.10
CA ARG A 354 -0.67 13.37 15.87
C ARG A 354 -0.14 14.08 14.64
N PRO A 355 0.33 13.33 13.62
CA PRO A 355 0.39 11.87 13.53
C PRO A 355 1.38 11.27 14.54
N ALA A 356 1.04 10.10 15.08
CA ALA A 356 1.77 9.46 16.18
C ALA A 356 3.03 8.70 15.70
N ILE A 357 3.77 9.31 14.78
CA ILE A 357 4.96 8.71 14.15
C ILE A 357 6.16 8.82 15.10
N ASN A 358 6.72 7.67 15.45
CA ASN A 358 7.99 7.61 16.18
C ASN A 358 9.15 7.71 15.19
N ALA A 359 9.76 8.90 15.12
CA ALA A 359 10.88 9.19 14.21
C ALA A 359 12.18 8.43 14.56
N GLY A 360 12.32 7.98 15.80
CA GLY A 360 13.51 7.26 16.28
C GLY A 360 13.64 5.84 15.73
N ILE A 361 12.50 5.14 15.57
CA ILE A 361 12.45 3.75 15.07
C ILE A 361 11.89 3.64 13.65
N SER A 362 11.42 4.73 13.09
CA SER A 362 11.00 4.79 11.69
C SER A 362 12.22 4.99 10.78
N VAL A 363 12.27 4.24 9.70
CA VAL A 363 13.42 4.20 8.79
C VAL A 363 12.96 4.18 7.35
N SER A 364 13.59 4.99 6.49
CA SER A 364 13.53 4.85 5.04
C SER A 364 14.92 4.49 4.52
N ARG A 365 15.05 3.36 3.80
CA ARG A 365 16.32 2.95 3.20
C ARG A 365 16.70 3.78 1.98
N VAL A 366 15.74 4.44 1.35
CA VAL A 366 15.99 5.40 0.25
C VAL A 366 16.47 6.73 0.80
N GLY A 367 15.88 7.18 1.89
CA GLY A 367 16.30 8.37 2.63
C GLY A 367 16.35 9.63 1.78
N GLY A 368 17.40 10.43 1.95
CA GLY A 368 17.54 11.70 1.26
C GLY A 368 17.60 11.65 -0.27
N ALA A 369 17.75 10.47 -0.91
CA ALA A 369 17.62 10.34 -2.36
C ALA A 369 16.19 10.67 -2.83
N ALA A 370 15.20 10.44 -1.97
CA ALA A 370 13.79 10.74 -2.21
C ALA A 370 13.36 12.13 -1.70
N GLN A 371 14.26 13.08 -1.59
CA GLN A 371 13.97 14.47 -1.17
C GLN A 371 14.49 15.48 -2.18
N ILE A 372 13.75 16.59 -2.34
CA ILE A 372 14.27 17.78 -3.04
C ILE A 372 15.39 18.43 -2.23
N LYS A 373 16.28 19.17 -2.90
CA LYS A 373 17.43 19.80 -2.23
C LYS A 373 17.01 20.72 -1.08
N ALA A 374 15.97 21.52 -1.26
CA ALA A 374 15.44 22.41 -0.21
C ALA A 374 15.05 21.64 1.06
N MET A 375 14.37 20.48 0.91
CA MET A 375 14.00 19.64 2.05
C MET A 375 15.24 19.05 2.72
N LYS A 376 16.23 18.55 1.97
CA LYS A 376 17.48 18.02 2.53
C LYS A 376 18.23 19.04 3.38
N GLN A 377 18.24 20.31 2.97
CA GLN A 377 18.94 21.40 3.67
C GLN A 377 18.39 21.62 5.08
N VAL A 378 17.09 21.41 5.29
CA VAL A 378 16.42 21.66 6.58
C VAL A 378 16.15 20.37 7.37
N ALA A 379 15.69 19.32 6.74
CA ALA A 379 15.19 18.11 7.38
C ALA A 379 16.28 17.31 8.14
N SER A 380 17.51 17.29 7.62
CA SER A 380 18.62 16.57 8.28
C SER A 380 18.89 17.12 9.68
N LYS A 381 18.81 18.44 9.86
CA LYS A 381 18.98 19.10 11.16
C LYS A 381 17.81 18.80 12.09
N VAL A 382 16.56 18.81 11.59
CA VAL A 382 15.36 18.46 12.38
C VAL A 382 15.49 17.07 12.99
N LYS A 383 15.89 16.09 12.16
CA LYS A 383 16.05 14.71 12.62
C LYS A 383 17.11 14.60 13.72
N LEU A 384 18.23 15.30 13.57
CA LEU A 384 19.31 15.29 14.55
C LEU A 384 18.85 15.93 15.88
N GLU A 385 18.25 17.12 15.84
CA GLU A 385 17.78 17.82 17.04
C GLU A 385 16.67 17.03 17.75
N LEU A 386 15.79 16.36 17.00
CA LEU A 386 14.75 15.52 17.58
C LEU A 386 15.35 14.28 18.28
N ALA A 387 16.38 13.67 17.72
CA ALA A 387 17.10 12.55 18.36
C ALA A 387 17.74 12.99 19.68
N GLN A 388 18.45 14.14 19.67
CA GLN A 388 19.05 14.71 20.87
C GLN A 388 18.00 15.07 21.93
N TYR A 389 16.88 15.66 21.50
CA TYR A 389 15.76 15.95 22.40
C TYR A 389 15.23 14.69 23.08
N THR A 390 15.06 13.61 22.36
CA THR A 390 14.54 12.33 22.91
C THR A 390 15.50 11.75 23.96
N GLU A 391 16.82 11.82 23.71
CA GLU A 391 17.84 11.42 24.68
C GLU A 391 17.79 12.30 25.93
N LEU A 392 17.76 13.63 25.76
CA LEU A 392 17.71 14.58 26.87
C LEU A 392 16.42 14.47 27.71
N LEU A 393 15.29 14.14 27.11
CA LEU A 393 14.05 13.89 27.85
C LEU A 393 14.21 12.75 28.87
N THR A 394 14.91 11.70 28.50
CA THR A 394 15.18 10.57 29.39
C THR A 394 16.05 11.00 30.57
N PHE A 395 17.08 11.82 30.31
CA PHE A 395 17.92 12.36 31.38
C PHE A 395 17.20 13.37 32.27
N ALA A 396 16.36 14.22 31.69
CA ALA A 396 15.60 15.24 32.40
C ALA A 396 14.61 14.66 33.43
N GLN A 397 14.14 13.42 33.22
CA GLN A 397 13.29 12.71 34.18
C GLN A 397 14.03 12.30 35.47
N PHE A 398 15.36 12.20 35.42
CA PHE A 398 16.19 11.72 36.55
C PHE A 398 17.04 12.82 37.21
N GLY A 399 17.16 14.02 36.62
CA GLY A 399 18.02 15.10 37.08
C GLY A 399 17.30 16.42 37.37
N SER A 400 17.55 17.02 38.56
CA SER A 400 16.89 18.27 38.97
C SER A 400 17.57 19.56 38.46
N ASP A 401 18.86 19.52 38.09
CA ASP A 401 19.63 20.70 37.66
C ASP A 401 20.20 20.53 36.25
N LEU A 402 19.44 21.01 35.27
CA LEU A 402 19.89 21.09 33.89
C LEU A 402 20.57 22.47 33.66
N ASP A 403 21.70 22.44 32.96
CA ASP A 403 22.37 23.68 32.54
C ASP A 403 21.53 24.47 31.50
N LYS A 404 21.92 25.72 31.25
CA LYS A 404 21.18 26.60 30.32
C LYS A 404 21.14 26.09 28.88
N ALA A 405 22.21 25.41 28.41
CA ALA A 405 22.29 24.91 27.05
C ALA A 405 21.35 23.73 26.86
N THR A 406 21.34 22.79 27.82
CA THR A 406 20.42 21.65 27.84
C THR A 406 18.96 22.07 27.92
N LYS A 407 18.64 23.09 28.75
CA LYS A 407 17.29 23.69 28.79
C LYS A 407 16.88 24.28 27.45
N ALA A 408 17.76 25.01 26.79
CA ALA A 408 17.47 25.59 25.46
C ALA A 408 17.24 24.51 24.39
N GLN A 409 18.01 23.41 24.44
CA GLN A 409 17.82 22.26 23.55
C GLN A 409 16.45 21.56 23.78
N LEU A 410 16.07 21.35 25.03
CA LEU A 410 14.76 20.78 25.37
C LEU A 410 13.61 21.68 24.89
N GLU A 411 13.72 22.99 25.12
CA GLU A 411 12.72 23.96 24.65
C GLU A 411 12.59 23.99 23.13
N ARG A 412 13.71 23.90 22.39
CA ARG A 412 13.68 23.79 20.93
C ARG A 412 13.07 22.47 20.49
N GLY A 413 13.40 21.35 21.14
CA GLY A 413 12.79 20.05 20.88
C GLY A 413 11.27 20.06 21.08
N HIS A 414 10.76 20.72 22.13
CA HIS A 414 9.32 20.91 22.31
C HIS A 414 8.68 21.65 21.14
N ARG A 415 9.34 22.70 20.60
CA ARG A 415 8.83 23.43 19.42
C ARG A 415 8.88 22.61 18.15
N ILE A 416 9.91 21.79 17.96
CA ILE A 416 9.96 20.82 16.85
C ILE A 416 8.78 19.85 16.95
N MET A 417 8.51 19.30 18.14
CA MET A 417 7.37 18.42 18.35
C MET A 417 6.04 19.10 18.01
N GLU A 418 5.85 20.39 18.38
CA GLU A 418 4.64 21.13 17.99
C GLU A 418 4.53 21.37 16.48
N ILE A 419 5.63 21.69 15.79
CA ILE A 419 5.66 21.83 14.33
C ILE A 419 5.30 20.52 13.63
N LEU A 420 5.71 19.38 14.15
CA LEU A 420 5.42 18.07 13.55
C LEU A 420 3.95 17.65 13.70
N LYS A 421 3.20 18.22 14.63
CA LYS A 421 1.76 17.97 14.75
C LYS A 421 1.02 18.51 13.52
N GLN A 422 0.11 17.70 13.00
CA GLN A 422 -0.65 18.03 11.79
C GLN A 422 -2.06 17.49 11.89
N PRO A 423 -3.09 18.29 11.56
CA PRO A 423 -4.47 17.79 11.53
C PRO A 423 -4.68 16.82 10.37
N GLN A 424 -5.54 15.83 10.57
CA GLN A 424 -5.93 14.88 9.54
C GLN A 424 -6.65 15.57 8.37
N TYR A 425 -6.42 15.09 7.15
CA TYR A 425 -6.98 15.60 5.88
C TYR A 425 -6.50 17.02 5.50
N HIS A 426 -5.36 17.41 6.03
CA HIS A 426 -4.71 18.68 5.71
C HIS A 426 -3.24 18.47 5.37
N PRO A 427 -2.93 17.82 4.22
CA PRO A 427 -1.55 17.65 3.80
C PRO A 427 -0.90 19.01 3.50
N PHE A 428 0.39 19.11 3.80
CA PHE A 428 1.22 20.26 3.52
C PHE A 428 2.01 20.04 2.23
N THR A 429 1.99 21.02 1.34
CA THR A 429 2.87 21.00 0.17
C THR A 429 4.34 21.13 0.60
N VAL A 430 5.27 20.65 -0.22
CA VAL A 430 6.68 20.52 0.16
C VAL A 430 7.33 21.86 0.50
N GLU A 431 7.01 22.94 -0.22
CA GLU A 431 7.52 24.29 0.04
C GLU A 431 7.06 24.83 1.40
N ARG A 432 5.84 24.52 1.81
CA ARG A 432 5.32 24.88 3.14
C ARG A 432 6.04 24.12 4.24
N GLN A 433 6.29 22.81 4.03
CA GLN A 433 7.06 21.99 4.96
C GLN A 433 8.49 22.52 5.13
N VAL A 434 9.15 22.89 4.02
CA VAL A 434 10.50 23.47 4.03
C VAL A 434 10.55 24.74 4.88
N VAL A 435 9.57 25.64 4.70
CA VAL A 435 9.48 26.88 5.51
C VAL A 435 9.26 26.55 6.98
N SER A 436 8.37 25.62 7.32
CA SER A 436 8.11 25.22 8.70
C SER A 436 9.38 24.68 9.38
N PHE A 437 10.12 23.81 8.71
CA PHE A 437 11.38 23.29 9.22
C PHE A 437 12.47 24.34 9.29
N TYR A 438 12.61 25.20 8.28
CA TYR A 438 13.56 26.32 8.28
C TYR A 438 13.34 27.22 9.51
N THR A 439 12.09 27.54 9.80
CA THR A 439 11.70 28.43 10.88
C THR A 439 12.10 27.89 12.25
N VAL A 440 11.90 26.58 12.51
CA VAL A 440 12.24 25.99 13.80
C VAL A 440 13.75 25.75 13.96
N ILE A 441 14.43 25.29 12.91
CA ILE A 441 15.86 24.96 12.95
C ILE A 441 16.77 26.22 13.09
N ASN A 442 16.37 27.32 12.49
CA ASN A 442 17.15 28.54 12.54
C ASN A 442 16.78 29.46 13.75
N GLY A 443 16.07 28.90 14.74
CA GLY A 443 15.80 29.58 16.02
C GLY A 443 14.76 30.69 15.95
N HIS A 444 14.02 30.83 14.85
CA HIS A 444 12.97 31.84 14.71
C HIS A 444 11.79 31.63 15.68
N LEU A 445 11.68 30.46 16.29
CA LEU A 445 10.64 30.13 17.28
C LEU A 445 11.15 30.16 18.72
N ASP A 446 12.44 30.37 18.97
CA ASP A 446 13.03 30.20 20.30
C ASP A 446 12.42 31.11 21.39
N ASP A 447 11.89 32.28 21.03
CA ASP A 447 11.17 33.21 21.88
C ASP A 447 9.64 33.12 21.80
N ILE A 448 9.12 32.24 20.95
CA ILE A 448 7.68 31.98 20.84
C ILE A 448 7.27 30.91 21.87
N GLU A 449 6.22 31.20 22.62
CA GLU A 449 5.65 30.24 23.55
C GLU A 449 5.19 28.95 22.82
N VAL A 450 5.49 27.79 23.39
CA VAL A 450 5.17 26.46 22.77
C VAL A 450 3.70 26.34 22.37
N SER A 451 2.80 26.87 23.18
CA SER A 451 1.34 26.89 22.92
C SER A 451 0.95 27.70 21.67
N LYS A 452 1.77 28.68 21.27
CA LYS A 452 1.54 29.58 20.12
C LYS A 452 2.24 29.10 18.83
N VAL A 453 3.11 28.10 18.88
CA VAL A 453 3.93 27.64 17.73
C VAL A 453 3.07 27.27 16.52
N ARG A 454 2.02 26.49 16.70
CA ARG A 454 1.13 26.08 15.60
C ARG A 454 0.36 27.25 14.98
N ARG A 455 -0.04 28.22 15.81
CA ARG A 455 -0.69 29.43 15.34
C ARG A 455 0.31 30.26 14.54
N PHE A 456 1.53 30.41 15.03
CA PHE A 456 2.62 31.12 14.33
C PHE A 456 2.89 30.48 12.97
N GLU A 457 3.06 29.16 12.90
CA GLU A 457 3.26 28.42 11.63
C GLU A 457 2.16 28.73 10.62
N LYS A 458 0.91 28.59 11.04
CA LYS A 458 -0.25 28.83 10.16
C LYS A 458 -0.26 30.26 9.61
N GLU A 459 -0.16 31.24 10.50
CA GLU A 459 -0.24 32.67 10.14
C GLU A 459 0.97 33.08 9.29
N LEU A 460 2.18 32.55 9.57
CA LEU A 460 3.38 32.79 8.77
C LEU A 460 3.19 32.27 7.33
N LEU A 461 2.69 31.04 7.16
CA LEU A 461 2.47 30.47 5.83
C LEU A 461 1.41 31.25 5.03
N GLU A 462 0.38 31.74 5.69
CA GLU A 462 -0.62 32.62 5.07
C GLU A 462 -0.02 33.99 4.70
N TYR A 463 0.79 34.57 5.57
CA TYR A 463 1.52 35.84 5.31
C TYR A 463 2.45 35.68 4.09
N LEU A 464 3.27 34.64 4.04
CA LEU A 464 4.18 34.40 2.93
C LEU A 464 3.43 34.20 1.60
N LYS A 465 2.32 33.49 1.64
CA LYS A 465 1.46 33.27 0.46
C LYS A 465 0.86 34.57 -0.08
N ALA A 466 0.45 35.47 0.82
CA ALA A 466 -0.21 36.73 0.46
C ALA A 466 0.74 37.83 0.03
N ASN A 467 1.94 37.89 0.61
CA ASN A 467 2.84 39.07 0.51
C ASN A 467 4.15 38.78 -0.24
N THR A 468 4.43 37.51 -0.59
CA THR A 468 5.73 37.14 -1.20
C THR A 468 5.54 36.05 -2.26
N ASN A 469 6.57 35.81 -3.08
CA ASN A 469 6.64 34.70 -4.02
C ASN A 469 7.52 33.54 -3.49
N ILE A 470 7.92 33.57 -2.22
CA ILE A 470 8.91 32.64 -1.66
C ILE A 470 8.46 31.21 -1.80
N LEU A 471 7.19 30.89 -1.49
CA LEU A 471 6.66 29.53 -1.61
C LEU A 471 6.72 29.03 -3.05
N THR A 472 6.36 29.86 -4.03
CA THR A 472 6.44 29.52 -5.46
C THR A 472 7.90 29.35 -5.90
N GLU A 473 8.80 30.23 -5.48
CA GLU A 473 10.23 30.12 -5.79
C GLU A 473 10.84 28.81 -5.22
N ILE A 474 10.46 28.39 -4.02
CA ILE A 474 10.89 27.10 -3.44
C ILE A 474 10.35 25.92 -4.25
N ALA A 475 9.07 25.97 -4.63
CA ALA A 475 8.43 24.90 -5.40
C ALA A 475 9.10 24.71 -6.78
N ASP A 476 9.40 25.82 -7.47
CA ASP A 476 9.99 25.81 -8.81
C ASP A 476 11.49 25.44 -8.79
N LYS A 477 12.28 26.10 -7.93
CA LYS A 477 13.73 25.90 -7.83
C LYS A 477 14.11 24.59 -7.12
N LYS A 478 13.24 24.07 -6.27
CA LYS A 478 13.47 22.88 -5.43
C LYS A 478 14.73 22.95 -4.56
N THR A 479 15.27 24.15 -4.34
CA THR A 479 16.47 24.42 -3.54
C THR A 479 16.34 25.77 -2.83
N LEU A 480 16.94 25.89 -1.64
CA LEU A 480 17.14 27.16 -0.96
C LEU A 480 18.52 27.70 -1.34
N ASP A 481 18.57 28.59 -2.33
CA ASP A 481 19.79 29.38 -2.62
C ASP A 481 19.96 30.53 -1.61
N LYS A 482 21.13 31.13 -1.56
CA LYS A 482 21.44 32.19 -0.57
C LYS A 482 20.48 33.37 -0.63
N ASP A 483 20.12 33.78 -1.85
CA ASP A 483 19.22 34.93 -2.05
C ASP A 483 17.81 34.61 -1.53
N LEU A 484 17.33 33.42 -1.80
CA LEU A 484 16.01 32.96 -1.33
C LEU A 484 16.00 32.76 0.19
N GLU A 485 17.08 32.23 0.74
CA GLU A 485 17.26 32.11 2.19
C GLU A 485 17.26 33.47 2.91
N GLU A 486 17.93 34.46 2.37
CA GLU A 486 17.93 35.85 2.92
C GLU A 486 16.53 36.45 2.86
N LYS A 487 15.83 36.33 1.72
CA LYS A 487 14.43 36.78 1.57
C LYS A 487 13.52 36.13 2.60
N LEU A 488 13.66 34.79 2.78
CA LEU A 488 12.87 34.04 3.73
C LEU A 488 13.12 34.51 5.17
N LYS A 489 14.38 34.68 5.55
CA LYS A 489 14.80 35.18 6.87
C LYS A 489 14.23 36.55 7.15
N GLU A 490 14.33 37.46 6.18
CA GLU A 490 13.78 38.82 6.30
C GLU A 490 12.25 38.79 6.45
N SER A 491 11.57 38.01 5.62
CA SER A 491 10.11 37.86 5.68
C SER A 491 9.62 37.30 7.01
N ILE A 492 10.30 36.28 7.55
CA ILE A 492 9.98 35.69 8.86
C ILE A 492 10.20 36.77 9.96
N SER A 493 11.30 37.56 9.90
CA SER A 493 11.60 38.59 10.87
C SER A 493 10.57 39.72 10.84
N ASN A 494 10.10 40.11 9.65
CA ASN A 494 9.05 41.14 9.49
C ASN A 494 7.69 40.63 10.00
N PHE A 495 7.31 39.39 9.67
CA PHE A 495 6.09 38.76 10.20
C PHE A 495 6.12 38.72 11.74
N LYS A 496 7.26 38.32 12.31
CA LYS A 496 7.42 38.18 13.75
C LYS A 496 7.17 39.46 14.53
N LYS A 497 7.52 40.64 13.95
CA LYS A 497 7.25 41.95 14.56
C LYS A 497 5.75 42.25 14.69
N SER A 498 4.92 41.63 13.84
CA SER A 498 3.47 41.83 13.85
C SER A 498 2.71 40.69 14.58
N PHE A 499 3.42 39.63 14.96
CA PHE A 499 2.82 38.48 15.66
C PHE A 499 2.73 38.75 17.16
N ASN A 500 1.52 38.70 17.75
CA ASN A 500 1.22 38.96 19.17
C ASN A 500 0.90 37.69 19.95
#